data_f01061c24bb298426ea5b61a9ab172c6
#
_entry.id   f01061c24bb298426ea5b61a9ab172c6
#
_cell.length_a   1.000
_cell.length_b   1.000
_cell.length_c   1.000
_cell.angle_alpha   90.00
_cell.angle_beta   90.00
_cell.angle_gamma   90.00
#
_symmetry.space_group_name_H-M   'P 1'
#
loop_
_entity.id
_entity.type
_entity.pdbx_description
1 polymer ?
#
loop_
_entity_poly.entity_id
_entity_poly.type
_entity_poly.pdbx_seq_one_letter_code
_entity_poly.pdbx_strand_id
1 'polypeptide(L)'
;MTIPKPEIIAFGDNVVDCYADHDRMFPGGNALNHAVFAQRFGARASYHGAVADDAAGRHIRASLVAEGVDVSGLRSLPGRTAFCVIGNRDGEREFLRADLGVSIIAPRADDLVRIAGADAVHTGRSSHVDGHLADFADRARLSYDFATVRTFEMIASIAPLCYLASFSGGDLDAQSGLSLARAARQSGAIWCLITRGEAGAVLVGPESTTEAPAAPTQVVDTLGAGDTFIARTLVGLLRGEAPGAILAAAAQAAAQTCGHLGGFGHPAPTEIDESHAMTIDEIYAAPPVVHP
;
A
#
# COMPACT_ATOMS: atom_id res chain seq x y z
N MET A 1 -25.38 -4.56 -17.89
CA MET A 1 -24.01 -5.08 -18.04
C MET A 1 -23.44 -5.25 -16.65
N THR A 2 -22.91 -6.42 -16.30
CA THR A 2 -22.20 -6.63 -15.03
C THR A 2 -20.88 -5.88 -15.09
N ILE A 3 -20.61 -5.04 -14.08
CA ILE A 3 -19.31 -4.35 -13.96
C ILE A 3 -18.22 -5.44 -13.77
N PRO A 4 -17.15 -5.44 -14.58
CA PRO A 4 -16.06 -6.38 -14.39
C PRO A 4 -15.47 -6.29 -12.97
N LYS A 5 -15.21 -7.44 -12.35
CA LYS A 5 -14.50 -7.52 -11.08
C LYS A 5 -13.03 -7.83 -11.40
N PRO A 6 -12.14 -6.83 -11.41
CA PRO A 6 -10.73 -7.10 -11.71
C PRO A 6 -10.12 -8.02 -10.65
N GLU A 7 -9.21 -8.87 -11.09
CA GLU A 7 -8.37 -9.70 -10.22
C GLU A 7 -7.08 -8.96 -9.89
N ILE A 8 -6.86 -8.71 -8.60
CA ILE A 8 -5.70 -7.96 -8.12
C ILE A 8 -4.95 -8.77 -7.09
N ILE A 9 -3.66 -8.96 -7.31
CA ILE A 9 -2.74 -9.51 -6.31
C ILE A 9 -2.01 -8.35 -5.67
N ALA A 10 -2.03 -8.28 -4.33
CA ALA A 10 -1.13 -7.41 -3.58
C ALA A 10 0.00 -8.27 -2.99
N PHE A 11 1.23 -7.96 -3.38
CA PHE A 11 2.40 -8.73 -3.00
C PHE A 11 3.35 -7.88 -2.16
N GLY A 12 3.69 -8.35 -0.96
CA GLY A 12 4.72 -7.70 -0.16
C GLY A 12 4.39 -7.57 1.32
N ASP A 13 4.73 -6.41 1.87
CA ASP A 13 4.77 -6.10 3.28
C ASP A 13 3.42 -6.20 4.00
N ASN A 14 3.53 -6.53 5.26
CA ASN A 14 2.49 -6.38 6.27
C ASN A 14 3.14 -5.98 7.60
N VAL A 15 2.33 -5.47 8.50
CA VAL A 15 2.72 -5.07 9.83
C VAL A 15 1.48 -5.09 10.74
N VAL A 16 1.66 -5.22 12.06
CA VAL A 16 0.67 -4.72 13.01
C VAL A 16 1.11 -3.35 13.50
N ASP A 17 0.24 -2.37 13.33
CA ASP A 17 0.42 -1.01 13.81
C ASP A 17 -0.06 -0.91 15.26
N CYS A 18 0.87 -0.76 16.20
CA CYS A 18 0.62 -0.76 17.63
C CYS A 18 0.54 0.66 18.16
N TYR A 19 -0.64 1.11 18.55
CA TYR A 19 -0.86 2.45 19.09
C TYR A 19 -0.58 2.45 20.60
N ALA A 20 0.56 3.00 20.98
CA ALA A 20 1.04 3.01 22.36
C ALA A 20 0.05 3.63 23.36
N ASP A 21 -0.65 4.70 22.94
CA ASP A 21 -1.61 5.42 23.77
C ASP A 21 -2.94 4.67 23.96
N HIS A 22 -3.21 3.65 23.17
CA HIS A 22 -4.49 2.93 23.15
C HIS A 22 -4.37 1.47 23.55
N ASP A 23 -3.15 0.94 23.72
CA ASP A 23 -2.91 -0.50 23.93
C ASP A 23 -3.67 -1.37 22.91
N ARG A 24 -3.59 -0.96 21.63
CA ARG A 24 -4.26 -1.63 20.52
C ARG A 24 -3.31 -1.79 19.35
N MET A 25 -3.39 -2.95 18.71
CA MET A 25 -2.76 -3.20 17.43
C MET A 25 -3.82 -3.33 16.33
N PHE A 26 -3.47 -2.87 15.14
CA PHE A 26 -4.27 -2.94 13.92
C PHE A 26 -3.45 -3.57 12.82
N PRO A 27 -4.02 -4.44 11.96
CA PRO A 27 -3.29 -4.93 10.80
C PRO A 27 -3.09 -3.81 9.79
N GLY A 28 -1.92 -3.78 9.17
CA GLY A 28 -1.48 -2.74 8.24
C GLY A 28 -0.36 -3.20 7.32
N GLY A 29 0.29 -2.26 6.68
CA GLY A 29 1.29 -2.44 5.63
C GLY A 29 0.73 -2.08 4.26
N ASN A 30 1.56 -1.49 3.40
CA ASN A 30 1.13 -0.95 2.09
C ASN A 30 0.46 -2.03 1.22
N ALA A 31 1.13 -3.16 0.99
CA ALA A 31 0.58 -4.23 0.17
C ALA A 31 -0.66 -4.86 0.81
N LEU A 32 -0.65 -5.10 2.12
CA LEU A 32 -1.79 -5.68 2.83
C LEU A 32 -3.01 -4.75 2.80
N ASN A 33 -2.84 -3.46 3.10
CA ASN A 33 -3.89 -2.45 3.03
C ASN A 33 -4.50 -2.39 1.63
N HIS A 34 -3.65 -2.39 0.59
CA HIS A 34 -4.11 -2.37 -0.79
C HIS A 34 -5.01 -3.57 -1.13
N ALA A 35 -4.67 -4.79 -0.68
CA ALA A 35 -5.52 -5.96 -0.88
C ALA A 35 -6.92 -5.78 -0.29
N VAL A 36 -6.99 -5.30 0.96
CA VAL A 36 -8.26 -5.05 1.65
C VAL A 36 -9.08 -3.99 0.94
N PHE A 37 -8.48 -2.86 0.61
CA PHE A 37 -9.21 -1.78 -0.08
C PHE A 37 -9.63 -2.17 -1.49
N ALA A 38 -8.79 -2.87 -2.26
CA ALA A 38 -9.17 -3.38 -3.57
C ALA A 38 -10.40 -4.32 -3.47
N GLN A 39 -10.44 -5.20 -2.47
CA GLN A 39 -11.58 -6.07 -2.19
C GLN A 39 -12.84 -5.25 -1.84
N ARG A 40 -12.73 -4.26 -0.95
CA ARG A 40 -13.83 -3.36 -0.58
C ARG A 40 -14.38 -2.58 -1.77
N PHE A 41 -13.53 -2.22 -2.73
CA PHE A 41 -13.95 -1.56 -3.98
C PHE A 41 -14.43 -2.54 -5.06
N GLY A 42 -14.59 -3.82 -4.71
CA GLY A 42 -15.23 -4.83 -5.53
C GLY A 42 -14.32 -5.49 -6.56
N ALA A 43 -13.01 -5.47 -6.37
CA ALA A 43 -12.10 -6.40 -7.02
C ALA A 43 -12.22 -7.80 -6.41
N ARG A 44 -11.63 -8.81 -7.06
CA ARG A 44 -11.24 -10.07 -6.41
C ARG A 44 -9.79 -9.92 -6.00
N ALA A 45 -9.55 -9.67 -4.72
CA ALA A 45 -8.23 -9.40 -4.21
C ALA A 45 -7.63 -10.61 -3.49
N SER A 46 -6.37 -10.89 -3.75
CA SER A 46 -5.56 -11.83 -2.97
C SER A 46 -4.34 -11.12 -2.39
N TYR A 47 -3.93 -11.57 -1.19
CA TYR A 47 -2.75 -11.06 -0.53
C TYR A 47 -1.65 -12.13 -0.47
N HIS A 48 -0.48 -11.78 -0.96
CA HIS A 48 0.74 -12.58 -0.95
C HIS A 48 1.79 -11.90 -0.07
N GLY A 49 2.05 -12.46 1.09
CA GLY A 49 2.96 -11.94 2.09
C GLY A 49 3.36 -13.03 3.07
N ALA A 50 3.98 -12.67 4.20
CA ALA A 50 4.30 -13.62 5.24
C ALA A 50 4.03 -13.08 6.64
N VAL A 51 3.59 -13.96 7.54
CA VAL A 51 3.42 -13.73 8.97
C VAL A 51 4.04 -14.88 9.75
N ALA A 52 4.32 -14.69 11.02
CA ALA A 52 4.68 -15.78 11.91
C ALA A 52 3.43 -16.43 12.53
N ASP A 53 3.60 -17.56 13.21
CA ASP A 53 2.54 -18.19 14.00
C ASP A 53 2.53 -17.62 15.44
N ASP A 54 2.27 -16.32 15.52
CA ASP A 54 2.12 -15.56 16.76
C ASP A 54 0.74 -14.86 16.82
N ALA A 55 0.47 -14.12 17.89
CA ALA A 55 -0.81 -13.43 18.06
C ALA A 55 -1.05 -12.41 16.94
N ALA A 56 -0.03 -11.62 16.58
CA ALA A 56 -0.09 -10.64 15.52
C ALA A 56 -0.37 -11.27 14.15
N GLY A 57 0.33 -12.37 13.81
CA GLY A 57 0.15 -13.06 12.53
C GLY A 57 -1.23 -13.72 12.40
N ARG A 58 -1.72 -14.33 13.50
CA ARG A 58 -3.09 -14.87 13.52
C ARG A 58 -4.12 -13.77 13.38
N HIS A 59 -3.90 -12.61 13.99
CA HIS A 59 -4.78 -11.44 13.88
C HIS A 59 -4.82 -10.89 12.46
N ILE A 60 -3.66 -10.70 11.80
CA ILE A 60 -3.58 -10.30 10.39
C ILE A 60 -4.39 -11.27 9.51
N ARG A 61 -4.13 -12.58 9.64
CA ARG A 61 -4.83 -13.60 8.85
C ARG A 61 -6.34 -13.56 9.06
N ALA A 62 -6.79 -13.49 10.31
CA ALA A 62 -8.21 -13.43 10.63
C ALA A 62 -8.89 -12.18 10.06
N SER A 63 -8.22 -11.03 10.13
CA SER A 63 -8.72 -9.76 9.59
C SER A 63 -8.86 -9.81 8.07
N LEU A 64 -7.86 -10.34 7.35
CA LEU A 64 -7.92 -10.51 5.90
C LEU A 64 -9.09 -11.43 5.47
N VAL A 65 -9.29 -12.55 6.19
CA VAL A 65 -10.42 -13.46 5.94
C VAL A 65 -11.76 -12.77 6.19
N ALA A 66 -11.86 -11.97 7.26
CA ALA A 66 -13.07 -11.19 7.57
C ALA A 66 -13.39 -10.15 6.49
N GLU A 67 -12.37 -9.57 5.83
CA GLU A 67 -12.52 -8.66 4.68
C GLU A 67 -12.81 -9.39 3.37
N GLY A 68 -12.78 -10.73 3.35
CA GLY A 68 -13.01 -11.52 2.14
C GLY A 68 -11.85 -11.53 1.15
N VAL A 69 -10.64 -11.18 1.60
CA VAL A 69 -9.41 -11.28 0.82
C VAL A 69 -8.97 -12.74 0.73
N ASP A 70 -8.56 -13.20 -0.45
CA ASP A 70 -7.95 -14.53 -0.59
C ASP A 70 -6.56 -14.53 0.05
N VAL A 71 -6.41 -15.37 1.07
CA VAL A 71 -5.16 -15.55 1.85
C VAL A 71 -4.36 -16.79 1.44
N SER A 72 -4.67 -17.39 0.29
CA SER A 72 -3.95 -18.59 -0.18
C SER A 72 -2.47 -18.32 -0.51
N GLY A 73 -2.10 -17.06 -0.75
CA GLY A 73 -0.72 -16.60 -0.91
C GLY A 73 -0.03 -16.16 0.39
N LEU A 74 -0.75 -16.13 1.51
CA LEU A 74 -0.18 -15.73 2.81
C LEU A 74 0.58 -16.88 3.45
N ARG A 75 1.90 -16.75 3.55
CA ARG A 75 2.82 -17.73 4.13
C ARG A 75 2.82 -17.65 5.65
N SER A 76 3.04 -18.77 6.33
CA SER A 76 3.47 -18.81 7.74
C SER A 76 4.92 -19.21 7.78
N LEU A 77 5.77 -18.35 8.34
CA LEU A 77 7.21 -18.56 8.42
C LEU A 77 7.67 -18.60 9.89
N PRO A 78 8.73 -19.35 10.20
CA PRO A 78 9.36 -19.28 11.53
C PRO A 78 9.91 -17.88 11.78
N GLY A 79 9.64 -17.31 12.96
CA GLY A 79 10.11 -15.98 13.35
C GLY A 79 9.03 -15.18 14.07
N ARG A 80 9.01 -13.88 13.85
CA ARG A 80 8.03 -12.94 14.40
C ARG A 80 7.30 -12.21 13.28
N THR A 81 6.02 -11.92 13.52
CA THR A 81 5.26 -11.02 12.65
C THR A 81 5.78 -9.59 12.82
N ALA A 82 5.86 -8.86 11.72
CA ALA A 82 6.29 -7.47 11.74
C ALA A 82 5.35 -6.59 12.56
N PHE A 83 5.92 -5.61 13.24
CA PHE A 83 5.16 -4.60 13.96
C PHE A 83 5.79 -3.21 13.83
N CYS A 84 4.97 -2.19 14.01
CA CYS A 84 5.39 -0.81 14.15
C CYS A 84 4.68 -0.19 15.36
N VAL A 85 5.44 0.38 16.28
CA VAL A 85 4.88 1.10 17.43
C VAL A 85 4.71 2.56 17.05
N ILE A 86 3.47 3.01 17.17
CA ILE A 86 3.05 4.37 16.84
C ILE A 86 2.73 5.11 18.13
N GLY A 87 3.34 6.27 18.31
CA GLY A 87 3.03 7.23 19.36
C GLY A 87 2.47 8.52 18.79
N ASN A 88 2.16 9.43 19.71
CA ASN A 88 1.73 10.77 19.39
C ASN A 88 2.70 11.76 20.06
N ARG A 89 3.24 12.71 19.29
CA ARG A 89 4.03 13.82 19.80
C ARG A 89 3.39 15.12 19.35
N ASP A 90 2.89 15.91 20.30
CA ASP A 90 2.28 17.22 20.06
C ASP A 90 1.08 17.19 19.07
N GLY A 91 0.34 16.07 19.04
CA GLY A 91 -0.80 15.88 18.14
C GLY A 91 -0.42 15.26 16.79
N GLU A 92 0.87 15.07 16.51
CA GLU A 92 1.35 14.42 15.31
C GLU A 92 1.75 12.96 15.57
N ARG A 93 1.41 12.08 14.62
CA ARG A 93 1.80 10.68 14.67
C ARG A 93 3.30 10.53 14.47
N GLU A 94 3.95 9.76 15.37
CA GLU A 94 5.35 9.44 15.30
C GLU A 94 5.54 7.91 15.29
N PHE A 95 6.35 7.41 14.36
CA PHE A 95 6.79 6.02 14.36
C PHE A 95 7.99 5.89 15.32
N LEU A 96 7.80 5.16 16.41
CA LEU A 96 8.77 5.11 17.51
C LEU A 96 9.82 4.02 17.29
N ARG A 97 9.37 2.83 16.94
CA ARG A 97 10.21 1.62 16.72
C ARG A 97 9.45 0.57 15.94
N ALA A 98 10.16 -0.33 15.29
CA ALA A 98 9.57 -1.38 14.49
C ALA A 98 10.45 -2.64 14.45
N ASP A 99 9.86 -3.75 14.03
CA ASP A 99 10.57 -4.95 13.58
C ASP A 99 9.93 -5.42 12.26
N LEU A 100 10.71 -5.62 11.22
CA LEU A 100 10.20 -6.12 9.94
C LEU A 100 9.87 -7.62 9.99
N GLY A 101 10.33 -8.33 11.02
CA GLY A 101 10.01 -9.73 11.23
C GLY A 101 10.22 -10.57 9.98
N VAL A 102 9.18 -11.36 9.64
CA VAL A 102 9.17 -12.22 8.44
C VAL A 102 8.44 -11.58 7.25
N SER A 103 8.08 -10.29 7.30
CA SER A 103 7.19 -9.67 6.32
C SER A 103 7.82 -9.48 4.94
N ILE A 104 9.15 -9.41 4.85
CA ILE A 104 9.85 -9.18 3.58
C ILE A 104 10.17 -10.52 2.94
N ILE A 105 9.55 -10.79 1.79
CA ILE A 105 9.65 -12.08 1.10
C ILE A 105 10.03 -11.92 -0.37
N ALA A 106 10.74 -12.93 -0.91
CA ALA A 106 10.89 -13.06 -2.35
C ALA A 106 9.69 -13.79 -2.99
N PRO A 107 9.30 -13.47 -4.22
CA PRO A 107 8.28 -14.22 -4.93
C PRO A 107 8.78 -15.63 -5.28
N ARG A 108 7.91 -16.62 -5.12
CA ARG A 108 8.11 -18.01 -5.55
C ARG A 108 7.53 -18.22 -6.95
N ALA A 109 7.87 -19.33 -7.59
CA ALA A 109 7.32 -19.68 -8.89
C ALA A 109 5.79 -19.70 -8.91
N ASP A 110 5.16 -20.20 -7.84
CA ASP A 110 3.70 -20.24 -7.71
C ASP A 110 3.09 -18.83 -7.59
N ASP A 111 3.76 -17.87 -6.94
CA ASP A 111 3.32 -16.48 -6.91
C ASP A 111 3.33 -15.88 -8.31
N LEU A 112 4.41 -16.11 -9.08
CA LEU A 112 4.53 -15.63 -10.46
C LEU A 112 3.47 -16.23 -11.39
N VAL A 113 3.12 -17.51 -11.19
CA VAL A 113 2.02 -18.16 -11.93
C VAL A 113 0.68 -17.49 -11.60
N ARG A 114 0.42 -17.18 -10.33
CA ARG A 114 -0.81 -16.49 -9.92
C ARG A 114 -0.87 -15.09 -10.47
N ILE A 115 0.24 -14.33 -10.39
CA ILE A 115 0.34 -12.98 -10.95
C ILE A 115 0.03 -12.99 -12.45
N ALA A 116 0.49 -13.99 -13.20
CA ALA A 116 0.19 -14.11 -14.63
C ALA A 116 -1.32 -14.33 -14.94
N GLY A 117 -2.10 -14.76 -13.96
CA GLY A 117 -3.55 -14.91 -14.07
C GLY A 117 -4.35 -13.67 -13.64
N ALA A 118 -3.69 -12.66 -13.07
CA ALA A 118 -4.33 -11.47 -12.53
C ALA A 118 -4.38 -10.31 -13.55
N ASP A 119 -5.31 -9.38 -13.35
CA ASP A 119 -5.38 -8.15 -14.15
C ASP A 119 -4.30 -7.14 -13.73
N ALA A 120 -3.94 -7.15 -12.45
CA ALA A 120 -2.87 -6.30 -11.91
C ALA A 120 -2.19 -6.94 -10.69
N VAL A 121 -0.93 -6.54 -10.47
CA VAL A 121 -0.20 -6.77 -9.24
C VAL A 121 0.14 -5.42 -8.61
N HIS A 122 -0.10 -5.28 -7.30
CA HIS A 122 0.32 -4.12 -6.52
C HIS A 122 1.43 -4.49 -5.54
N THR A 123 2.41 -3.62 -5.45
CA THR A 123 3.47 -3.65 -4.43
C THR A 123 3.97 -2.23 -4.20
N GLY A 124 4.90 -2.05 -3.29
CA GLY A 124 5.47 -0.74 -3.00
C GLY A 124 6.87 -0.82 -2.42
N ARG A 125 7.43 0.35 -2.17
CA ARG A 125 8.77 0.52 -1.64
C ARG A 125 9.02 -0.26 -0.34
N SER A 126 8.03 -0.31 0.55
CA SER A 126 8.12 -1.01 1.83
C SER A 126 8.21 -2.52 1.71
N SER A 127 7.86 -3.07 0.55
CA SER A 127 7.90 -4.51 0.29
C SER A 127 9.29 -5.02 -0.09
N HIS A 128 10.24 -4.15 -0.43
CA HIS A 128 11.63 -4.47 -0.81
C HIS A 128 11.76 -5.54 -1.91
N VAL A 129 10.88 -5.48 -2.92
CA VAL A 129 10.86 -6.45 -4.04
C VAL A 129 11.32 -5.84 -5.36
N ASP A 130 12.07 -4.75 -5.32
CA ASP A 130 12.48 -3.98 -6.50
C ASP A 130 13.21 -4.84 -7.56
N GLY A 131 13.98 -5.85 -7.11
CA GLY A 131 14.65 -6.80 -8.00
C GLY A 131 13.72 -7.74 -8.79
N HIS A 132 12.42 -7.79 -8.45
CA HIS A 132 11.42 -8.68 -9.07
C HIS A 132 10.34 -7.92 -9.87
N LEU A 133 10.41 -6.58 -9.92
CA LEU A 133 9.38 -5.76 -10.55
C LEU A 133 9.24 -6.02 -12.04
N ALA A 134 10.34 -6.32 -12.74
CA ALA A 134 10.30 -6.70 -14.15
C ALA A 134 9.52 -8.01 -14.35
N ASP A 135 9.76 -9.01 -13.50
CA ASP A 135 9.02 -10.26 -13.52
C ASP A 135 7.50 -10.07 -13.30
N PHE A 136 7.13 -9.12 -12.44
CA PHE A 136 5.74 -8.77 -12.19
C PHE A 136 5.12 -8.04 -13.39
N ALA A 137 5.82 -7.04 -13.92
CA ALA A 137 5.36 -6.23 -15.05
C ALA A 137 5.18 -7.04 -16.35
N ASP A 138 6.03 -8.06 -16.55
CA ASP A 138 5.91 -8.98 -17.70
C ASP A 138 4.65 -9.87 -17.64
N ARG A 139 4.02 -9.99 -16.46
CA ARG A 139 2.90 -10.91 -16.21
C ARG A 139 1.57 -10.22 -16.01
N ALA A 140 1.56 -9.07 -15.35
CA ALA A 140 0.36 -8.31 -15.04
C ALA A 140 0.64 -6.80 -15.03
N ARG A 141 -0.40 -5.99 -15.03
CA ARG A 141 -0.25 -4.53 -14.87
C ARG A 141 0.34 -4.22 -13.49
N LEU A 142 1.55 -3.67 -13.48
CA LEU A 142 2.22 -3.32 -12.22
C LEU A 142 1.69 -2.00 -11.67
N SER A 143 1.20 -2.02 -10.43
CA SER A 143 0.98 -0.83 -9.60
C SER A 143 2.07 -0.77 -8.54
N TYR A 144 2.81 0.34 -8.49
CA TYR A 144 3.91 0.51 -7.55
C TYR A 144 3.78 1.80 -6.76
N ASP A 145 3.85 1.67 -5.43
CA ASP A 145 3.88 2.82 -4.52
C ASP A 145 5.32 3.20 -4.16
N PHE A 146 5.75 4.35 -4.65
CA PHE A 146 7.06 4.95 -4.34
C PHE A 146 7.11 5.58 -2.95
N ALA A 147 5.97 5.68 -2.26
CA ALA A 147 5.82 6.45 -1.02
C ALA A 147 6.34 7.88 -1.19
N THR A 148 7.32 8.30 -0.36
CA THR A 148 7.95 9.62 -0.44
C THR A 148 9.26 9.64 -1.24
N VAL A 149 9.68 8.51 -1.81
CA VAL A 149 10.96 8.42 -2.55
C VAL A 149 10.79 8.93 -3.98
N ARG A 150 11.58 9.94 -4.33
CA ARG A 150 11.45 10.70 -5.59
C ARG A 150 12.79 10.91 -6.29
N THR A 151 13.77 10.02 -6.06
CA THR A 151 15.07 10.13 -6.72
C THR A 151 14.93 9.83 -8.20
N PHE A 152 15.74 10.51 -9.01
CA PHE A 152 15.73 10.34 -10.46
C PHE A 152 16.01 8.87 -10.83
N GLU A 153 16.97 8.25 -10.17
CA GLU A 153 17.39 6.87 -10.40
C GLU A 153 16.26 5.88 -10.18
N MET A 154 15.51 6.03 -9.08
CA MET A 154 14.37 5.17 -8.78
C MET A 154 13.23 5.35 -9.78
N ILE A 155 12.92 6.60 -10.11
CA ILE A 155 11.87 6.90 -11.10
C ILE A 155 12.28 6.32 -12.46
N ALA A 156 13.50 6.57 -12.91
CA ALA A 156 13.99 6.09 -14.20
C ALA A 156 14.04 4.56 -14.32
N SER A 157 14.29 3.85 -13.22
CA SER A 157 14.38 2.39 -13.22
C SER A 157 13.01 1.70 -13.08
N ILE A 158 12.07 2.25 -12.31
CA ILE A 158 10.83 1.57 -11.95
C ILE A 158 9.63 2.10 -12.75
N ALA A 159 9.54 3.40 -13.01
CA ALA A 159 8.38 3.96 -13.71
C ALA A 159 8.11 3.33 -15.09
N PRO A 160 9.12 2.93 -15.90
CA PRO A 160 8.88 2.24 -17.16
C PRO A 160 8.10 0.93 -17.03
N LEU A 161 8.14 0.30 -15.87
CA LEU A 161 7.46 -0.97 -15.59
C LEU A 161 6.00 -0.75 -15.13
N CYS A 162 5.65 0.48 -14.72
CA CYS A 162 4.41 0.75 -14.02
C CYS A 162 3.23 1.00 -14.97
N TYR A 163 2.14 0.25 -14.76
CA TYR A 163 0.82 0.66 -15.21
C TYR A 163 0.32 1.85 -14.38
N LEU A 164 0.50 1.80 -13.03
CA LEU A 164 0.21 2.89 -12.11
C LEU A 164 1.41 3.13 -11.19
N ALA A 165 2.08 4.26 -11.33
CA ALA A 165 3.05 4.77 -10.39
C ALA A 165 2.35 5.72 -9.40
N SER A 166 2.53 5.55 -8.09
CA SER A 166 1.96 6.42 -7.07
C SER A 166 3.01 6.99 -6.14
N PHE A 167 2.80 8.24 -5.71
CA PHE A 167 3.70 8.95 -4.81
C PHE A 167 2.91 9.71 -3.75
N SER A 168 3.43 9.73 -2.53
CA SER A 168 3.00 10.61 -1.45
C SER A 168 3.66 11.97 -1.63
N GLY A 169 2.87 13.01 -1.82
CA GLY A 169 3.30 14.38 -2.09
C GLY A 169 2.67 15.41 -1.16
N GLY A 170 2.41 15.04 0.11
CA GLY A 170 1.81 15.96 1.08
C GLY A 170 2.65 17.21 1.37
N ASP A 171 3.96 17.13 1.14
CA ASP A 171 4.93 18.21 1.23
C ASP A 171 5.10 19.03 -0.07
N LEU A 172 4.43 18.62 -1.17
CA LEU A 172 4.55 19.24 -2.48
C LEU A 172 3.42 20.25 -2.74
N ASP A 173 3.78 21.39 -3.30
CA ASP A 173 2.79 22.28 -3.91
C ASP A 173 2.19 21.66 -5.18
N ALA A 174 1.15 22.29 -5.73
CA ALA A 174 0.46 21.81 -6.92
C ALA A 174 1.37 21.66 -8.14
N GLN A 175 2.26 22.64 -8.35
CA GLN A 175 3.16 22.66 -9.50
C GLN A 175 4.23 21.57 -9.39
N SER A 176 4.81 21.39 -8.20
CA SER A 176 5.80 20.35 -7.93
C SER A 176 5.20 18.94 -8.05
N GLY A 177 3.99 18.72 -7.51
CA GLY A 177 3.27 17.46 -7.68
C GLY A 177 2.96 17.14 -9.14
N LEU A 178 2.48 18.11 -9.91
CA LEU A 178 2.22 17.94 -11.33
C LEU A 178 3.51 17.67 -12.13
N SER A 179 4.61 18.35 -11.77
CA SER A 179 5.91 18.15 -12.42
C SER A 179 6.45 16.75 -12.16
N LEU A 180 6.33 16.25 -10.92
CA LEU A 180 6.69 14.87 -10.57
C LEU A 180 5.88 13.85 -11.36
N ALA A 181 4.55 14.03 -11.42
CA ALA A 181 3.68 13.11 -12.16
C ALA A 181 4.04 13.07 -13.65
N ARG A 182 4.33 14.23 -14.25
CA ARG A 182 4.77 14.32 -15.66
C ARG A 182 6.14 13.66 -15.87
N ALA A 183 7.08 13.84 -14.94
CA ALA A 183 8.39 13.19 -15.00
C ALA A 183 8.26 11.65 -14.96
N ALA A 184 7.47 11.10 -14.05
CA ALA A 184 7.22 9.66 -13.99
C ALA A 184 6.54 9.13 -15.28
N ARG A 185 5.61 9.89 -15.84
CA ARG A 185 4.99 9.60 -17.14
C ARG A 185 6.01 9.60 -18.28
N GLN A 186 6.87 10.61 -18.35
CA GLN A 186 7.94 10.72 -19.35
C GLN A 186 8.96 9.59 -19.22
N SER A 187 9.18 9.10 -17.99
CA SER A 187 10.02 7.93 -17.72
C SER A 187 9.35 6.60 -18.13
N GLY A 188 8.05 6.58 -18.48
CA GLY A 188 7.39 5.40 -19.05
C GLY A 188 6.16 4.88 -18.30
N ALA A 189 5.85 5.36 -17.10
CA ALA A 189 4.63 4.95 -16.39
C ALA A 189 3.38 5.24 -17.25
N ILE A 190 2.38 4.34 -17.27
CA ILE A 190 1.14 4.57 -18.05
C ILE A 190 0.23 5.55 -17.31
N TRP A 191 0.15 5.47 -16.00
CA TRP A 191 -0.55 6.39 -15.12
C TRP A 191 0.34 6.81 -13.98
N CYS A 192 0.25 8.05 -13.54
CA CYS A 192 0.93 8.53 -12.35
C CYS A 192 -0.04 9.27 -11.43
N LEU A 193 -0.12 8.83 -10.19
CA LEU A 193 -0.92 9.41 -9.12
C LEU A 193 -0.01 10.09 -8.10
N ILE A 194 -0.32 11.34 -7.74
CA ILE A 194 0.28 12.02 -6.59
C ILE A 194 -0.84 12.35 -5.60
N THR A 195 -0.76 11.81 -4.39
CA THR A 195 -1.64 12.19 -3.28
C THR A 195 -0.98 13.29 -2.47
N ARG A 196 -1.72 14.34 -2.10
CA ARG A 196 -1.19 15.53 -1.43
C ARG A 196 -1.92 15.86 -0.12
N GLY A 197 -2.41 14.85 0.58
CA GLY A 197 -3.15 15.03 1.82
C GLY A 197 -4.34 15.98 1.64
N GLU A 198 -4.41 17.03 2.44
CA GLU A 198 -5.49 18.04 2.40
C GLU A 198 -5.55 18.81 1.07
N ALA A 199 -4.44 18.88 0.34
CA ALA A 199 -4.39 19.52 -0.98
C ALA A 199 -4.95 18.63 -2.11
N GLY A 200 -5.48 17.43 -1.79
CA GLY A 200 -6.12 16.54 -2.75
C GLY A 200 -5.15 15.66 -3.53
N ALA A 201 -5.40 15.44 -4.81
CA ALA A 201 -4.58 14.55 -5.64
C ALA A 201 -4.58 14.99 -7.11
N VAL A 202 -3.53 14.56 -7.83
CA VAL A 202 -3.45 14.66 -9.29
C VAL A 202 -3.18 13.28 -9.89
N LEU A 203 -3.91 12.95 -10.96
CA LEU A 203 -3.72 11.76 -11.80
C LEU A 203 -3.37 12.19 -13.22
N VAL A 204 -2.21 11.79 -13.69
CA VAL A 204 -1.72 12.05 -15.05
C VAL A 204 -1.69 10.73 -15.82
N GLY A 205 -2.43 10.69 -16.92
CA GLY A 205 -2.53 9.56 -17.83
C GLY A 205 -2.04 9.87 -19.25
N PRO A 206 -2.27 8.94 -20.20
CA PRO A 206 -1.83 9.09 -21.58
C PRO A 206 -2.36 10.37 -22.25
N GLU A 207 -3.65 10.68 -22.02
CA GLU A 207 -4.36 11.77 -22.70
C GLU A 207 -4.98 12.79 -21.74
N SER A 208 -4.78 12.62 -20.42
CA SER A 208 -5.47 13.45 -19.43
C SER A 208 -4.57 13.81 -18.25
N THR A 209 -4.82 15.00 -17.73
CA THR A 209 -4.39 15.41 -16.39
C THR A 209 -5.65 15.79 -15.63
N THR A 210 -5.88 15.13 -14.51
CA THR A 210 -7.08 15.34 -13.69
C THR A 210 -6.66 15.61 -12.26
N GLU A 211 -7.26 16.62 -11.65
CA GLU A 211 -7.07 16.95 -10.24
C GLU A 211 -8.40 16.84 -9.49
N ALA A 212 -8.32 16.47 -8.21
CA ALA A 212 -9.45 16.51 -7.30
C ALA A 212 -9.03 17.06 -5.94
N PRO A 213 -9.88 17.85 -5.28
CA PRO A 213 -9.66 18.27 -3.91
C PRO A 213 -9.80 17.07 -2.96
N ALA A 214 -9.26 17.19 -1.75
CA ALA A 214 -9.57 16.26 -0.68
C ALA A 214 -11.05 16.35 -0.32
N ALA A 215 -11.66 15.21 0.03
CA ALA A 215 -13.02 15.21 0.56
C ALA A 215 -13.02 15.65 2.04
N PRO A 216 -14.03 16.42 2.47
CA PRO A 216 -14.13 16.84 3.86
C PRO A 216 -14.25 15.64 4.80
N THR A 217 -13.51 15.66 5.90
CA THR A 217 -13.59 14.65 6.96
C THR A 217 -13.15 15.22 8.31
N GLN A 218 -13.62 14.61 9.39
CA GLN A 218 -13.03 14.80 10.70
C GLN A 218 -11.91 13.78 10.85
N VAL A 219 -10.67 14.25 10.83
CA VAL A 219 -9.50 13.37 10.88
C VAL A 219 -9.34 12.82 12.30
N VAL A 220 -9.33 11.49 12.40
CA VAL A 220 -8.97 10.72 13.59
C VAL A 220 -7.56 10.14 13.41
N ASP A 221 -7.29 9.58 12.23
CA ASP A 221 -6.00 9.00 11.85
C ASP A 221 -5.83 9.06 10.34
N THR A 222 -4.62 9.27 9.85
CA THR A 222 -4.32 9.31 8.40
C THR A 222 -3.70 8.02 7.88
N LEU A 223 -3.51 7.01 8.75
CA LEU A 223 -2.92 5.72 8.35
C LEU A 223 -3.81 5.02 7.31
N GLY A 224 -3.20 4.50 6.25
CA GLY A 224 -3.91 3.80 5.19
C GLY A 224 -4.70 4.67 4.20
N ALA A 225 -4.78 6.00 4.41
CA ALA A 225 -5.49 6.89 3.49
C ALA A 225 -4.86 6.90 2.08
N GLY A 226 -3.53 6.86 2.00
CA GLY A 226 -2.79 6.72 0.74
C GLY A 226 -3.09 5.39 0.05
N ASP A 227 -3.03 4.29 0.79
CA ASP A 227 -3.31 2.94 0.27
C ASP A 227 -4.74 2.83 -0.25
N THR A 228 -5.71 3.41 0.49
CA THR A 228 -7.11 3.52 0.07
C THR A 228 -7.23 4.25 -1.25
N PHE A 229 -6.55 5.39 -1.37
CA PHE A 229 -6.59 6.21 -2.57
C PHE A 229 -6.01 5.46 -3.78
N ILE A 230 -4.84 4.82 -3.60
CA ILE A 230 -4.16 4.04 -4.65
C ILE A 230 -5.04 2.85 -5.08
N ALA A 231 -5.58 2.07 -4.14
CA ALA A 231 -6.40 0.91 -4.43
C ALA A 231 -7.69 1.31 -5.19
N ARG A 232 -8.37 2.39 -4.77
CA ARG A 232 -9.56 2.87 -5.48
C ARG A 232 -9.23 3.36 -6.88
N THR A 233 -8.07 4.02 -7.03
CA THR A 233 -7.59 4.49 -8.34
C THR A 233 -7.30 3.29 -9.25
N LEU A 234 -6.55 2.29 -8.79
CA LEU A 234 -6.23 1.11 -9.59
C LEU A 234 -7.49 0.37 -10.03
N VAL A 235 -8.43 0.11 -9.12
CA VAL A 235 -9.71 -0.57 -9.44
C VAL A 235 -10.50 0.22 -10.49
N GLY A 236 -10.57 1.56 -10.37
CA GLY A 236 -11.26 2.40 -11.32
C GLY A 236 -10.63 2.39 -12.71
N LEU A 237 -9.30 2.46 -12.78
CA LEU A 237 -8.54 2.38 -14.04
C LEU A 237 -8.75 1.04 -14.74
N LEU A 238 -8.72 -0.08 -13.99
CA LEU A 238 -8.95 -1.42 -14.53
C LEU A 238 -10.39 -1.60 -15.07
N ARG A 239 -11.35 -0.86 -14.52
CA ARG A 239 -12.75 -0.83 -14.98
C ARG A 239 -12.99 0.14 -16.13
N GLY A 240 -12.02 0.96 -16.50
CA GLY A 240 -12.18 2.00 -17.52
C GLY A 240 -13.07 3.16 -17.06
N GLU A 241 -13.15 3.44 -15.75
CA GLU A 241 -13.87 4.58 -15.22
C GLU A 241 -13.21 5.90 -15.65
N ALA A 242 -14.00 6.97 -15.78
CA ALA A 242 -13.48 8.29 -16.10
C ALA A 242 -12.55 8.83 -14.99
N PRO A 243 -11.37 9.41 -15.30
CA PRO A 243 -10.40 9.85 -14.29
C PRO A 243 -10.97 10.79 -13.22
N GLY A 244 -11.88 11.68 -13.58
CA GLY A 244 -12.56 12.55 -12.61
C GLY A 244 -13.44 11.80 -11.61
N ALA A 245 -14.15 10.77 -12.09
CA ALA A 245 -14.97 9.92 -11.23
C ALA A 245 -14.10 9.05 -10.30
N ILE A 246 -12.96 8.55 -10.83
CA ILE A 246 -11.97 7.79 -10.05
C ILE A 246 -11.46 8.64 -8.89
N LEU A 247 -10.94 9.84 -9.17
CA LEU A 247 -10.35 10.70 -8.14
C LEU A 247 -11.38 11.16 -7.10
N ALA A 248 -12.60 11.51 -7.51
CA ALA A 248 -13.66 11.89 -6.60
C ALA A 248 -14.02 10.74 -5.64
N ALA A 249 -14.17 9.52 -6.16
CA ALA A 249 -14.45 8.34 -5.34
C ALA A 249 -13.26 7.95 -4.44
N ALA A 250 -12.02 8.10 -4.92
CA ALA A 250 -10.82 7.84 -4.13
C ALA A 250 -10.66 8.84 -2.99
N ALA A 251 -10.94 10.13 -3.22
CA ALA A 251 -10.92 11.15 -2.19
C ALA A 251 -11.96 10.89 -1.08
N GLN A 252 -13.19 10.49 -1.46
CA GLN A 252 -14.21 10.13 -0.49
C GLN A 252 -13.83 8.89 0.33
N ALA A 253 -13.28 7.86 -0.31
CA ALA A 253 -12.85 6.65 0.37
C ALA A 253 -11.68 6.93 1.34
N ALA A 254 -10.68 7.72 0.93
CA ALA A 254 -9.58 8.13 1.80
C ALA A 254 -10.07 8.96 3.00
N ALA A 255 -11.04 9.84 2.79
CA ALA A 255 -11.69 10.60 3.87
C ALA A 255 -12.39 9.70 4.89
N GLN A 256 -13.05 8.62 4.43
CA GLN A 256 -13.65 7.62 5.34
C GLN A 256 -12.58 6.87 6.14
N THR A 257 -11.46 6.49 5.51
CA THR A 257 -10.31 5.87 6.20
C THR A 257 -9.75 6.80 7.27
N CYS A 258 -9.66 8.08 7.01
CA CYS A 258 -9.20 9.06 8.01
C CYS A 258 -10.15 9.22 9.22
N GLY A 259 -11.37 8.69 9.18
CA GLY A 259 -12.38 8.81 10.23
C GLY A 259 -12.25 7.81 11.39
N HIS A 260 -11.28 6.90 11.37
CA HIS A 260 -11.06 5.90 12.41
C HIS A 260 -9.58 5.59 12.61
N LEU A 261 -9.24 4.90 13.72
CA LEU A 261 -7.89 4.40 13.96
C LEU A 261 -7.60 3.16 13.10
N GLY A 262 -6.32 3.02 12.72
CA GLY A 262 -5.83 1.92 11.89
C GLY A 262 -6.28 2.03 10.44
N GLY A 263 -5.50 1.48 9.51
CA GLY A 263 -5.75 1.63 8.07
C GLY A 263 -7.14 1.17 7.63
N PHE A 264 -7.57 0.01 8.08
CA PHE A 264 -8.89 -0.55 7.72
C PHE A 264 -9.67 -1.10 8.93
N GLY A 265 -9.26 -0.73 10.16
CA GLY A 265 -9.88 -1.16 11.39
C GLY A 265 -9.34 -2.49 11.94
N HIS A 266 -10.19 -3.31 12.54
CA HIS A 266 -9.84 -4.57 13.18
C HIS A 266 -8.89 -4.41 14.38
N PRO A 267 -9.28 -3.68 15.46
CA PRO A 267 -8.46 -3.55 16.66
C PRO A 267 -8.33 -4.87 17.43
N ALA A 268 -7.15 -5.13 17.96
CA ALA A 268 -6.91 -6.18 18.96
C ALA A 268 -6.05 -5.63 20.10
N PRO A 269 -6.00 -6.28 21.29
CA PRO A 269 -5.00 -5.96 22.30
C PRO A 269 -3.59 -6.10 21.73
N THR A 270 -2.67 -5.23 22.15
CA THR A 270 -1.28 -5.30 21.71
C THR A 270 -0.61 -6.55 22.29
N GLU A 271 -0.21 -7.47 21.41
CA GLU A 271 0.52 -8.70 21.75
C GLU A 271 1.68 -8.87 20.76
N ILE A 272 2.83 -8.22 21.06
CA ILE A 272 4.04 -8.24 20.23
C ILE A 272 5.27 -8.54 21.10
N ASP A 273 6.31 -9.10 20.49
CA ASP A 273 7.64 -9.27 21.10
C ASP A 273 8.56 -8.16 20.62
N GLU A 274 8.82 -7.17 21.48
CA GLU A 274 9.66 -6.01 21.18
C GLU A 274 11.16 -6.26 21.40
N SER A 275 11.59 -7.46 21.75
CA SER A 275 12.98 -7.76 22.10
C SER A 275 14.00 -7.46 20.97
N HIS A 276 13.52 -7.36 19.74
CA HIS A 276 14.31 -7.05 18.55
C HIS A 276 13.86 -5.75 17.86
N ALA A 277 13.08 -4.93 18.55
CA ALA A 277 12.66 -3.64 18.02
C ALA A 277 13.87 -2.75 17.70
N MET A 278 13.84 -2.12 16.54
CA MET A 278 14.81 -1.15 16.08
C MET A 278 14.16 0.23 15.96
N THR A 279 14.95 1.26 16.02
CA THR A 279 14.50 2.60 15.65
C THR A 279 14.19 2.65 14.16
N ILE A 280 13.39 3.60 13.76
CA ILE A 280 13.03 3.78 12.35
C ILE A 280 14.29 4.07 11.50
N ASP A 281 15.24 4.83 12.03
CA ASP A 281 16.50 5.12 11.35
C ASP A 281 17.35 3.85 11.14
N GLU A 282 17.39 2.95 12.11
CA GLU A 282 18.08 1.65 11.98
C GLU A 282 17.40 0.75 10.94
N ILE A 283 16.07 0.72 10.88
CA ILE A 283 15.30 -0.01 9.85
C ILE A 283 15.69 0.46 8.45
N TYR A 284 15.79 1.77 8.23
CA TYR A 284 16.15 2.31 6.92
C TYR A 284 17.64 2.22 6.59
N ALA A 285 18.52 2.12 7.59
CA ALA A 285 19.96 2.02 7.39
C ALA A 285 20.43 0.62 7.00
N ALA A 286 19.72 -0.43 7.38
CA ALA A 286 20.07 -1.82 7.13
C ALA A 286 19.28 -2.42 5.95
N PRO A 287 19.92 -3.25 5.09
CA PRO A 287 19.14 -4.01 4.12
C PRO A 287 18.25 -5.01 4.86
N PRO A 288 16.98 -5.17 4.48
CA PRO A 288 16.08 -6.12 5.13
C PRO A 288 16.51 -7.57 4.88
N VAL A 289 16.18 -8.43 5.82
CA VAL A 289 16.29 -9.88 5.63
C VAL A 289 15.13 -10.32 4.73
N VAL A 290 15.45 -10.83 3.54
CA VAL A 290 14.46 -11.34 2.60
C VAL A 290 14.27 -12.84 2.81
N HIS A 291 13.05 -13.27 3.08
CA HIS A 291 12.69 -14.66 3.28
C HIS A 291 12.23 -15.33 1.96
N PRO A 292 12.59 -16.61 1.74
CA PRO A 292 12.21 -17.34 0.53
C PRO A 292 10.72 -17.69 0.46
#